data_cdc625a3d3f8008e0ff649f856137d60
#
_entry.id   cdc625a3d3f8008e0ff649f856137d60
#
_cell.length_a   1.000
_cell.length_b   1.000
_cell.length_c   1.000
_cell.angle_alpha   90.00
_cell.angle_beta   90.00
_cell.angle_gamma   90.00
#
_symmetry.space_group_name_H-M   'P 1'
#
loop_
_entity.id
_entity.type
_entity.pdbx_description
1 polymer ?
#
loop_
_entity_poly.entity_id
_entity_poly.type
_entity_poly.pdbx_seq_one_letter_code
_entity_poly.pdbx_strand_id
1 'polypeptide(L)'
;MKKAMLSQPMAGKSEEEIIATREKAIKALKGKGFEIVNTLFTDEWYSKEKMTERGVVQIPLCFLAKSLENMSLCHAAYFCKGWENARGCKIEHEAAKAYGLEIIYEE
;
A
#
# COMPACT_ATOMS: atom_id res chain seq x y z
N MET A 1 11.04 16.44 -3.47
CA MET A 1 10.50 15.37 -4.32
C MET A 1 9.16 14.89 -3.79
N LYS A 2 8.19 14.70 -4.65
CA LYS A 2 6.89 14.19 -4.25
C LYS A 2 6.97 12.72 -3.87
N LYS A 3 6.16 12.32 -2.92
CA LYS A 3 6.13 10.95 -2.40
C LYS A 3 4.89 10.21 -2.86
N ALA A 4 5.03 8.93 -3.12
CA ALA A 4 3.92 8.05 -3.50
C ALA A 4 3.97 6.74 -2.75
N MET A 5 2.79 6.15 -2.54
CA MET A 5 2.66 4.82 -1.97
C MET A 5 2.05 3.87 -3.00
N LEU A 6 2.20 2.58 -2.76
CA LEU A 6 1.62 1.53 -3.60
C LEU A 6 0.44 0.87 -2.88
N SER A 7 -0.65 0.65 -3.62
CA SER A 7 -1.75 -0.17 -3.16
C SER A 7 -1.80 -1.40 -4.06
N GLN A 8 -1.50 -2.55 -3.49
CA GLN A 8 -1.26 -3.77 -4.25
C GLN A 8 -2.10 -4.93 -3.72
N PRO A 9 -2.94 -5.55 -4.58
CA PRO A 9 -3.67 -6.76 -4.19
C PRO A 9 -2.69 -7.91 -3.97
N MET A 10 -2.82 -8.62 -2.85
CA MET A 10 -1.91 -9.71 -2.51
C MET A 10 -2.61 -11.06 -2.36
N ALA A 11 -3.90 -11.06 -2.06
CA ALA A 11 -4.64 -12.31 -1.83
C ALA A 11 -4.65 -13.20 -3.08
N GLY A 12 -4.30 -14.46 -2.92
CA GLY A 12 -4.30 -15.43 -4.00
C GLY A 12 -3.13 -15.33 -4.97
N LYS A 13 -2.15 -14.48 -4.66
CA LYS A 13 -0.97 -14.30 -5.52
C LYS A 13 0.27 -14.91 -4.88
N SER A 14 1.18 -15.41 -5.72
CA SER A 14 2.47 -15.93 -5.26
C SER A 14 3.37 -14.78 -4.82
N GLU A 15 4.36 -15.09 -4.00
CA GLU A 15 5.37 -14.12 -3.58
C GLU A 15 6.09 -13.51 -4.80
N GLU A 16 6.40 -14.34 -5.79
CA GLU A 16 7.06 -13.89 -7.02
C GLU A 16 6.20 -12.88 -7.79
N GLU A 17 4.89 -13.14 -7.90
CA GLU A 17 3.95 -12.22 -8.56
C GLU A 17 3.87 -10.90 -7.81
N ILE A 18 3.83 -10.95 -6.48
CA ILE A 18 3.76 -9.76 -5.64
C ILE A 18 5.02 -8.90 -5.84
N ILE A 19 6.20 -9.51 -5.82
CA ILE A 19 7.48 -8.82 -6.01
C ILE A 19 7.55 -8.21 -7.41
N ALA A 20 7.20 -8.96 -8.45
CA ALA A 20 7.25 -8.49 -9.83
C ALA A 20 6.33 -7.28 -10.05
N THR A 21 5.12 -7.34 -9.53
CA THR A 21 4.15 -6.24 -9.61
C THR A 21 4.69 -5.01 -8.89
N ARG A 22 5.26 -5.21 -7.70
CA ARG A 22 5.83 -4.12 -6.91
C ARG A 22 6.99 -3.44 -7.64
N GLU A 23 7.90 -4.21 -8.20
CA GLU A 23 9.04 -3.67 -8.94
C GLU A 23 8.61 -2.85 -10.14
N LYS A 24 7.61 -3.34 -10.88
CA LYS A 24 7.04 -2.62 -12.02
C LYS A 24 6.45 -1.27 -11.59
N ALA A 25 5.70 -1.28 -10.49
CA ALA A 25 5.08 -0.07 -9.95
C ALA A 25 6.13 0.94 -9.48
N ILE A 26 7.16 0.48 -8.79
CA ILE A 26 8.25 1.33 -8.31
C ILE A 26 8.96 2.00 -9.48
N LYS A 27 9.25 1.21 -10.52
CA LYS A 27 9.91 1.73 -11.73
C LYS A 27 9.05 2.80 -12.40
N ALA A 28 7.75 2.56 -12.53
CA ALA A 28 6.82 3.51 -13.13
C ALA A 28 6.78 4.81 -12.34
N LEU A 29 6.71 4.73 -11.02
CA LEU A 29 6.66 5.91 -10.16
C LEU A 29 7.97 6.70 -10.16
N LYS A 30 9.10 6.00 -10.12
CA LYS A 30 10.41 6.67 -10.20
C LYS A 30 10.57 7.38 -11.53
N GLY A 31 10.06 6.80 -12.62
CA GLY A 31 10.06 7.43 -13.92
C GLY A 31 9.23 8.71 -13.98
N LYS A 32 8.26 8.86 -13.08
CA LYS A 32 7.42 10.05 -12.96
C LYS A 32 7.97 11.03 -11.90
N GLY A 33 9.10 10.74 -11.30
CA GLY A 33 9.76 11.62 -10.33
C GLY A 33 9.28 11.47 -8.89
N PHE A 34 8.65 10.37 -8.55
CA PHE A 34 8.20 10.13 -7.18
C PHE A 34 9.23 9.36 -6.36
N GLU A 35 9.32 9.71 -5.08
CA GLU A 35 10.01 8.93 -4.06
C GLU A 35 8.98 7.96 -3.47
N ILE A 36 9.37 6.70 -3.28
CA ILE A 36 8.44 5.68 -2.81
C ILE A 36 8.46 5.60 -1.29
N VAL A 37 7.28 5.71 -0.67
CA VAL A 37 7.13 5.42 0.74
C VAL A 37 6.96 3.91 0.87
N ASN A 38 7.79 3.29 1.72
CA ASN A 38 7.79 1.85 1.88
C ASN A 38 6.46 1.36 2.47
N THR A 39 5.78 0.51 1.72
CA THR A 39 4.51 -0.10 2.14
C THR A 39 4.65 -1.56 2.55
N LEU A 40 5.89 -2.06 2.65
CA LEU A 40 6.14 -3.38 3.24
C LEU A 40 6.30 -3.21 4.75
N PHE A 41 5.59 -4.03 5.50
CA PHE A 41 5.59 -3.93 6.96
C PHE A 41 6.61 -4.92 7.53
N THR A 42 7.89 -4.55 7.39
CA THR A 42 9.01 -5.36 7.86
C THR A 42 9.44 -4.97 9.28
N ASP A 43 8.80 -3.98 9.85
CA ASP A 43 8.98 -3.48 11.19
C ASP A 43 8.56 -4.52 12.22
N GLU A 44 9.34 -4.69 13.25
CA GLU A 44 9.01 -5.59 14.36
C GLU A 44 7.65 -5.24 14.99
N TRP A 45 7.28 -3.97 14.98
CA TRP A 45 5.99 -3.50 15.49
C TRP A 45 4.80 -4.23 14.86
N TYR A 46 4.95 -4.69 13.62
CA TYR A 46 3.93 -5.42 12.86
C TYR A 46 4.17 -6.92 12.82
N SER A 47 5.06 -7.45 13.66
CA SER A 47 5.18 -8.89 13.82
C SER A 47 3.93 -9.42 14.53
N LYS A 48 3.61 -10.68 14.31
CA LYS A 48 2.47 -11.33 14.96
C LYS A 48 2.58 -11.21 16.48
N GLU A 49 3.79 -11.40 17.01
CA GLU A 49 4.08 -11.33 18.45
C GLU A 49 3.76 -9.96 19.00
N LYS A 50 4.30 -8.91 18.40
CA LYS A 50 4.10 -7.54 18.87
C LYS A 50 2.65 -7.08 18.72
N MET A 51 1.99 -7.47 17.66
CA MET A 51 0.56 -7.15 17.50
C MET A 51 -0.28 -7.85 18.56
N THR A 52 0.04 -9.10 18.88
CA THR A 52 -0.65 -9.84 19.95
C THR A 52 -0.46 -9.16 21.29
N GLU A 53 0.76 -8.72 21.61
CA GLU A 53 1.06 -7.99 22.84
C GLU A 53 0.25 -6.70 22.97
N ARG A 54 -0.01 -6.01 21.85
CA ARG A 54 -0.82 -4.79 21.84
C ARG A 54 -2.31 -5.05 21.89
N GLY A 55 -2.73 -6.31 21.85
CA GLY A 55 -4.15 -6.66 21.84
C GLY A 55 -4.82 -6.53 20.48
N VAL A 56 -4.05 -6.60 19.40
CA VAL A 56 -4.62 -6.54 18.05
C VAL A 56 -5.48 -7.77 17.79
N VAL A 57 -6.74 -7.55 17.49
CA VAL A 57 -7.71 -8.61 17.17
C VAL A 57 -7.89 -8.72 15.66
N GLN A 58 -7.93 -7.57 14.98
CA GLN A 58 -8.15 -7.50 13.54
C GLN A 58 -6.82 -7.18 12.85
N ILE A 59 -6.00 -8.21 12.62
CA ILE A 59 -4.68 -8.06 12.01
C ILE A 59 -4.74 -7.36 10.63
N PRO A 60 -5.62 -7.77 9.70
CA PRO A 60 -5.71 -7.07 8.41
C PRO A 60 -6.07 -5.59 8.57
N LEU A 61 -6.90 -5.24 9.54
CA LEU A 61 -7.26 -3.86 9.81
C LEU A 61 -6.08 -3.07 10.37
N CYS A 62 -5.25 -3.71 11.18
CA CYS A 62 -4.03 -3.08 11.70
C CYS A 62 -3.08 -2.72 10.55
N PHE A 63 -2.91 -3.60 9.57
CA PHE A 63 -2.12 -3.34 8.39
C PHE A 63 -2.72 -2.22 7.53
N LEU A 64 -4.04 -2.20 7.38
CA LEU A 64 -4.72 -1.14 6.66
C LEU A 64 -4.50 0.21 7.34
N ALA A 65 -4.58 0.25 8.67
CA ALA A 65 -4.33 1.48 9.42
C ALA A 65 -2.92 2.02 9.16
N LYS A 66 -1.93 1.15 9.07
CA LYS A 66 -0.55 1.54 8.74
C LYS A 66 -0.48 2.07 7.29
N SER A 67 -1.17 1.44 6.38
CA SER A 67 -1.22 1.90 4.99
C SER A 67 -1.81 3.31 4.89
N LEU A 68 -2.87 3.57 5.65
CA LEU A 68 -3.48 4.90 5.69
C LEU A 68 -2.55 5.93 6.33
N GLU A 69 -1.80 5.54 7.35
CA GLU A 69 -0.77 6.41 7.93
C GLU A 69 0.30 6.74 6.90
N ASN A 70 0.78 5.74 6.15
CA ASN A 70 1.74 5.95 5.07
C ASN A 70 1.18 6.89 4.01
N MET A 71 -0.11 6.75 3.69
CA MET A 71 -0.80 7.62 2.74
C MET A 71 -0.74 9.09 3.18
N SER A 72 -0.77 9.35 4.48
CA SER A 72 -0.68 10.71 5.01
C SER A 72 0.67 11.37 4.73
N LEU A 73 1.68 10.60 4.37
CA LEU A 73 3.02 11.08 4.03
C LEU A 73 3.20 11.28 2.52
N CYS A 74 2.16 11.01 1.74
CA CYS A 74 2.26 10.93 0.29
C CYS A 74 1.46 12.00 -0.43
N HIS A 75 1.93 12.33 -1.64
CA HIS A 75 1.22 13.22 -2.58
C HIS A 75 0.38 12.42 -3.57
N ALA A 76 0.74 11.15 -3.77
CA ALA A 76 0.08 10.27 -4.74
C ALA A 76 -0.04 8.85 -4.22
N ALA A 77 -1.01 8.13 -4.75
CA ALA A 77 -1.19 6.70 -4.49
C ALA A 77 -1.30 5.97 -5.83
N TYR A 78 -0.55 4.88 -5.97
CA TYR A 78 -0.52 4.06 -7.17
C TYR A 78 -1.29 2.76 -6.90
N PHE A 79 -2.28 2.49 -7.74
CA PHE A 79 -3.15 1.32 -7.59
C PHE A 79 -2.81 0.27 -8.64
N CYS A 80 -2.35 -0.89 -8.19
CA CYS A 80 -2.03 -2.00 -9.07
C CYS A 80 -3.29 -2.68 -9.58
N LYS A 81 -3.20 -3.34 -10.74
CA LYS A 81 -4.34 -4.02 -11.36
C LYS A 81 -4.97 -5.01 -10.40
N GLY A 82 -6.30 -5.03 -10.39
CA GLY A 82 -7.07 -5.87 -9.48
C GLY A 82 -7.43 -5.19 -8.17
N TRP A 83 -7.06 -3.93 -7.99
CA TRP A 83 -7.36 -3.18 -6.77
C TRP A 83 -8.87 -3.15 -6.45
N GLU A 84 -9.71 -3.14 -7.48
CA GLU A 84 -11.18 -3.08 -7.31
C GLU A 84 -11.74 -4.32 -6.63
N ASN A 85 -11.00 -5.41 -6.65
CA ASN A 85 -11.41 -6.69 -6.06
C ASN A 85 -10.73 -6.96 -4.72
N ALA A 86 -9.88 -6.06 -4.26
CA ALA A 86 -9.14 -6.20 -3.01
C ALA A 86 -9.72 -5.23 -1.97
N ARG A 87 -10.20 -5.79 -0.87
CA ARG A 87 -10.87 -5.03 0.19
C ARG A 87 -10.05 -3.84 0.68
N GLY A 88 -8.79 -4.07 1.04
CA GLY A 88 -7.92 -3.00 1.54
C GLY A 88 -7.63 -1.96 0.48
N CYS A 89 -7.38 -2.39 -0.76
CA CYS A 89 -7.12 -1.47 -1.86
C CYS A 89 -8.31 -0.57 -2.16
N LYS A 90 -9.53 -1.10 -2.08
CA LYS A 90 -10.74 -0.29 -2.28
C LYS A 90 -10.88 0.79 -1.23
N ILE A 91 -10.58 0.47 0.02
CA ILE A 91 -10.64 1.43 1.12
C ILE A 91 -9.56 2.50 0.94
N GLU A 92 -8.36 2.09 0.59
CA GLU A 92 -7.26 3.01 0.31
C GLU A 92 -7.60 3.94 -0.86
N HIS A 93 -8.25 3.41 -1.89
CA HIS A 93 -8.67 4.20 -3.05
C HIS A 93 -9.67 5.28 -2.64
N GLU A 94 -10.67 4.92 -1.83
CA GLU A 94 -11.64 5.88 -1.32
C GLU A 94 -10.97 6.95 -0.45
N ALA A 95 -10.04 6.56 0.40
CA ALA A 95 -9.31 7.51 1.23
C ALA A 95 -8.47 8.46 0.39
N ALA A 96 -7.74 7.95 -0.60
CA ALA A 96 -6.92 8.78 -1.50
C ALA A 96 -7.78 9.78 -2.24
N LYS A 97 -8.93 9.33 -2.74
CA LYS A 97 -9.89 10.18 -3.45
C LYS A 97 -10.48 11.25 -2.54
N ALA A 98 -10.89 10.85 -1.34
CA ALA A 98 -11.52 11.76 -0.38
C ALA A 98 -10.57 12.85 0.10
N TYR A 99 -9.28 12.56 0.21
CA TYR A 99 -8.28 13.51 0.71
C TYR A 99 -7.45 14.15 -0.40
N GLY A 100 -7.85 13.95 -1.65
CA GLY A 100 -7.29 14.70 -2.78
C GLY A 100 -5.88 14.31 -3.21
N LEU A 101 -5.44 13.07 -2.93
CA LEU A 101 -4.17 12.59 -3.46
C LEU A 101 -4.29 12.40 -4.98
N GLU A 102 -3.18 12.55 -5.67
CA GLU A 102 -3.10 12.17 -7.06
C GLU A 102 -3.25 10.65 -7.16
N ILE A 103 -4.16 10.17 -7.99
CA ILE A 103 -4.38 8.73 -8.15
C ILE A 103 -3.78 8.28 -9.47
N ILE A 104 -2.91 7.28 -9.39
CA ILE A 104 -2.22 6.71 -10.54
C ILE A 104 -2.58 5.23 -10.61
N TYR A 105 -2.93 4.76 -11.79
CA TYR A 105 -3.28 3.36 -11.99
C TYR A 105 -2.21 2.64 -12.81
N GLU A 106 -2.03 1.36 -12.51
CA GLU A 106 -1.17 0.49 -13.31
C GLU A 106 -1.75 0.38 -14.74
N GLU A 107 -0.90 0.56 -15.72
CA GLU A 107 -1.26 0.43 -17.12
C GLU A 107 -1.15 -1.01 -17.63
#